data_2f19a00540e180908179cee00617cf98
#
_entry.id   2f19a00540e180908179cee00617cf98
#
_cell.length_a   1.000
_cell.length_b   1.000
_cell.length_c   1.000
_cell.angle_alpha   90.00
_cell.angle_beta   90.00
_cell.angle_gamma   90.00
#
_symmetry.space_group_name_H-M   'P 1'
#
loop_
_entity.id
_entity.type
_entity.pdbx_description
1 polymer ?
#
loop_
_entity_poly.entity_id
_entity_poly.type
_entity_poly.pdbx_seq_one_letter_code
_entity_poly.pdbx_strand_id
1 'polypeptide(L)'
;YVHDNSSRGIGGGMYVDGHNSNRRANIINSRIENNVSLSESGGGLYLGSYVNVVGCNIANNKSISYGGGIYASSNNNIINCNIVKNTSAFGDGIYGNPTVTNCIIWGNDDSQIYSTSSTSSVTYSAVQGGYVGTGNINLSALNTGEGIHPKFTNPTEGVGPDYSGGDWTIQDGSAAINKGKTEG
;
A
#
# COMPACT_ATOMS: atom_id res chain seq x y z
N TYR A 1 11.35 -4.07 10.86
CA TYR A 1 10.92 -5.03 9.86
C TYR A 1 9.89 -5.98 10.46
N VAL A 2 8.73 -6.10 9.85
CA VAL A 2 7.60 -6.95 10.29
C VAL A 2 7.28 -7.91 9.16
N HIS A 3 7.58 -9.20 9.33
CA HIS A 3 7.43 -10.17 8.25
C HIS A 3 7.09 -11.58 8.72
N ASP A 4 6.53 -12.36 7.81
CA ASP A 4 6.22 -13.78 7.98
C ASP A 4 5.33 -14.07 9.21
N ASN A 5 4.49 -13.10 9.59
CA ASN A 5 3.53 -13.27 10.68
C ASN A 5 2.19 -13.75 10.15
N SER A 6 1.49 -14.49 10.98
CA SER A 6 0.15 -14.98 10.68
C SER A 6 -0.77 -14.76 11.87
N SER A 7 -1.92 -14.15 11.61
CA SER A 7 -2.95 -13.88 12.62
C SER A 7 -4.28 -14.49 12.21
N ARG A 8 -5.05 -15.00 13.19
CA ARG A 8 -6.45 -15.36 13.00
C ARG A 8 -7.42 -14.20 13.22
N GLY A 9 -6.91 -13.05 13.59
CA GLY A 9 -7.67 -11.80 13.75
C GLY A 9 -7.26 -10.76 12.73
N ILE A 10 -7.58 -9.51 13.04
CA ILE A 10 -7.18 -8.34 12.26
C ILE A 10 -5.66 -8.09 12.35
N GLY A 11 -5.08 -7.57 11.28
CA GLY A 11 -3.68 -7.19 11.23
C GLY A 11 -2.74 -8.40 11.25
N GLY A 12 -2.51 -9.06 10.10
CA GLY A 12 -1.58 -10.17 9.98
C GLY A 12 -0.18 -9.81 10.45
N GLY A 13 0.34 -8.66 10.02
CA GLY A 13 1.58 -8.08 10.50
C GLY A 13 1.40 -7.23 11.74
N MET A 14 0.51 -6.23 11.68
CA MET A 14 0.28 -5.28 12.78
C MET A 14 -1.16 -4.78 12.81
N TYR A 15 -1.68 -4.60 14.02
CA TYR A 15 -2.81 -3.72 14.32
C TYR A 15 -2.30 -2.46 14.99
N VAL A 16 -2.70 -1.30 14.46
CA VAL A 16 -2.28 0.00 15.00
C VAL A 16 -3.48 0.94 15.08
N ASP A 17 -3.64 1.60 16.19
CA ASP A 17 -4.68 2.60 16.42
C ASP A 17 -4.10 3.85 17.08
N GLY A 18 -4.47 5.01 16.56
CA GLY A 18 -4.21 6.30 17.18
C GLY A 18 -5.32 6.67 18.17
N HIS A 19 -5.18 7.80 18.82
CA HIS A 19 -6.18 8.24 19.79
C HIS A 19 -7.11 9.33 19.22
N ASN A 20 -6.52 10.35 18.59
CA ASN A 20 -7.24 11.45 17.93
C ASN A 20 -6.29 12.24 17.01
N SER A 21 -6.76 13.32 16.41
CA SER A 21 -5.96 14.13 15.47
C SER A 21 -4.64 14.68 16.05
N ASN A 22 -4.57 14.91 17.36
CA ASN A 22 -3.38 15.44 18.04
C ASN A 22 -2.46 14.34 18.60
N ARG A 23 -2.95 13.09 18.66
CA ARG A 23 -2.21 11.92 19.16
C ARG A 23 -2.32 10.78 18.16
N ARG A 24 -1.67 10.98 17.00
CA ARG A 24 -1.59 9.97 15.96
C ARG A 24 -0.54 8.91 16.28
N ALA A 25 -0.84 7.67 15.99
CA ALA A 25 0.18 6.64 15.91
C ALA A 25 0.96 6.78 14.60
N ASN A 26 2.25 6.43 14.63
CA ASN A 26 3.11 6.57 13.46
C ASN A 26 3.86 5.26 13.17
N ILE A 27 3.81 4.82 11.92
CA ILE A 27 4.64 3.75 11.37
C ILE A 27 5.56 4.41 10.35
N ILE A 28 6.86 4.39 10.59
CA ILE A 28 7.80 5.15 9.78
C ILE A 28 8.94 4.26 9.29
N ASN A 29 9.32 4.42 8.01
CA ASN A 29 10.49 3.81 7.37
C ASN A 29 10.59 2.30 7.62
N SER A 30 9.46 1.60 7.52
CA SER A 30 9.35 0.19 7.87
C SER A 30 9.05 -0.68 6.66
N ARG A 31 9.50 -1.94 6.71
CA ARG A 31 9.10 -2.97 5.76
C ARG A 31 8.10 -3.91 6.44
N ILE A 32 6.94 -4.07 5.82
CA ILE A 32 5.84 -4.94 6.29
C ILE A 32 5.54 -5.91 5.15
N GLU A 33 6.04 -7.14 5.27
CA GLU A 33 6.06 -8.07 4.15
C GLU A 33 5.65 -9.49 4.55
N ASN A 34 5.01 -10.20 3.62
CA ASN A 34 4.66 -11.62 3.77
C ASN A 34 3.81 -11.95 5.00
N ASN A 35 3.01 -11.00 5.47
CA ASN A 35 2.13 -11.24 6.61
C ASN A 35 0.75 -11.68 6.14
N VAL A 36 0.07 -12.49 6.96
CA VAL A 36 -1.22 -13.09 6.63
C VAL A 36 -2.26 -12.85 7.71
N SER A 37 -3.41 -12.30 7.33
CA SER A 37 -4.63 -12.36 8.13
C SER A 37 -5.50 -13.53 7.63
N LEU A 38 -5.64 -14.56 8.46
CA LEU A 38 -6.26 -15.84 8.09
C LEU A 38 -7.81 -15.83 8.18
N SER A 39 -8.38 -14.85 8.86
CA SER A 39 -9.82 -14.84 9.11
C SER A 39 -10.47 -13.47 8.93
N GLU A 40 -9.67 -12.40 8.93
CA GLU A 40 -10.19 -11.03 8.93
C GLU A 40 -9.39 -10.13 7.98
N SER A 41 -9.25 -8.84 8.31
CA SER A 41 -8.76 -7.79 7.43
C SER A 41 -7.36 -7.31 7.79
N GLY A 42 -6.69 -6.66 6.83
CA GLY A 42 -5.37 -6.09 7.01
C GLY A 42 -4.27 -7.16 7.03
N GLY A 43 -3.93 -7.73 5.88
CA GLY A 43 -2.87 -8.73 5.79
C GLY A 43 -1.54 -8.21 6.31
N GLY A 44 -1.07 -7.08 5.83
CA GLY A 44 0.08 -6.37 6.38
C GLY A 44 -0.30 -5.53 7.60
N LEU A 45 -1.18 -4.56 7.39
CA LEU A 45 -1.57 -3.57 8.40
C LEU A 45 -3.10 -3.50 8.52
N TYR A 46 -3.57 -3.53 9.76
CA TYR A 46 -4.90 -3.03 10.09
C TYR A 46 -4.75 -1.70 10.83
N LEU A 47 -5.23 -0.62 10.22
CA LEU A 47 -5.20 0.72 10.78
C LEU A 47 -6.59 1.06 11.35
N GLY A 48 -6.68 1.21 12.66
CA GLY A 48 -7.84 1.80 13.31
C GLY A 48 -8.00 3.26 12.88
N SER A 49 -7.98 4.19 13.80
CA SER A 49 -8.14 5.60 13.47
C SER A 49 -6.87 6.41 13.76
N TYR A 50 -6.68 7.50 13.03
CA TYR A 50 -5.61 8.47 13.29
C TYR A 50 -4.20 7.88 13.26
N VAL A 51 -3.90 7.07 12.26
CA VAL A 51 -2.56 6.52 12.03
C VAL A 51 -1.89 7.20 10.84
N ASN A 52 -0.61 7.49 10.94
CA ASN A 52 0.24 7.87 9.83
C ASN A 52 1.17 6.71 9.47
N VAL A 53 1.22 6.36 8.20
CA VAL A 53 2.16 5.40 7.63
C VAL A 53 3.05 6.18 6.65
N VAL A 54 4.34 6.27 6.95
CA VAL A 54 5.26 7.15 6.21
C VAL A 54 6.53 6.42 5.78
N GLY A 55 6.87 6.48 4.51
CA GLY A 55 8.11 5.93 3.97
C GLY A 55 8.23 4.41 4.06
N CYS A 56 7.10 3.69 4.04
CA CYS A 56 7.07 2.25 4.26
C CYS A 56 6.98 1.47 2.94
N ASN A 57 7.52 0.25 2.95
CA ASN A 57 7.25 -0.77 1.95
C ASN A 57 6.27 -1.80 2.53
N ILE A 58 5.09 -1.93 1.92
CA ILE A 58 4.04 -2.87 2.30
C ILE A 58 3.86 -3.84 1.14
N ALA A 59 4.47 -5.02 1.23
CA ALA A 59 4.60 -5.91 0.10
C ALA A 59 4.22 -7.36 0.41
N ASN A 60 3.64 -8.04 -0.56
CA ASN A 60 3.37 -9.48 -0.50
C ASN A 60 2.55 -9.93 0.71
N ASN A 61 1.72 -9.06 1.28
CA ASN A 61 0.84 -9.42 2.38
C ASN A 61 -0.49 -9.98 1.84
N LYS A 62 -1.15 -10.78 2.67
CA LYS A 62 -2.41 -11.44 2.31
C LYS A 62 -3.47 -11.29 3.39
N SER A 63 -4.69 -10.98 2.95
CA SER A 63 -5.90 -11.09 3.77
C SER A 63 -6.92 -11.96 3.05
N ILE A 64 -7.68 -12.75 3.77
CA ILE A 64 -8.80 -13.47 3.15
C ILE A 64 -10.04 -12.59 2.96
N SER A 65 -10.07 -11.41 3.56
CA SER A 65 -11.22 -10.51 3.55
C SER A 65 -10.88 -9.17 2.89
N TYR A 66 -10.51 -8.16 3.65
CA TYR A 66 -10.31 -6.81 3.15
C TYR A 66 -8.87 -6.32 3.42
N GLY A 67 -8.29 -5.59 2.44
CA GLY A 67 -7.00 -4.94 2.60
C GLY A 67 -5.84 -5.93 2.72
N GLY A 68 -5.38 -6.49 1.62
CA GLY A 68 -4.23 -7.40 1.60
C GLY A 68 -2.97 -6.72 2.16
N GLY A 69 -2.64 -5.55 1.65
CA GLY A 69 -1.61 -4.69 2.21
C GLY A 69 -2.10 -3.95 3.45
N ILE A 70 -3.13 -3.13 3.28
CA ILE A 70 -3.64 -2.21 4.29
C ILE A 70 -5.17 -2.25 4.35
N TYR A 71 -5.71 -2.49 5.52
CA TYR A 71 -7.06 -2.09 5.88
C TYR A 71 -6.99 -0.76 6.62
N ALA A 72 -7.68 0.28 6.13
CA ALA A 72 -7.67 1.62 6.71
C ALA A 72 -9.10 2.03 7.15
N SER A 73 -9.31 2.17 8.45
CA SER A 73 -10.54 2.73 9.00
C SER A 73 -10.59 4.26 8.75
N SER A 74 -10.69 5.09 9.76
CA SER A 74 -10.93 6.52 9.62
C SER A 74 -9.70 7.39 9.88
N ASN A 75 -9.58 8.51 9.14
CA ASN A 75 -8.59 9.55 9.42
C ASN A 75 -7.12 9.07 9.37
N ASN A 76 -6.81 8.10 8.52
CA ASN A 76 -5.46 7.60 8.34
C ASN A 76 -4.77 8.33 7.18
N ASN A 77 -3.46 8.53 7.30
CA ASN A 77 -2.61 9.09 6.25
C ASN A 77 -1.56 8.06 5.82
N ILE A 78 -1.40 7.88 4.53
CA ILE A 78 -0.40 7.00 3.91
C ILE A 78 0.45 7.86 2.99
N ILE A 79 1.73 8.02 3.30
CA ILE A 79 2.58 9.02 2.66
C ILE A 79 3.93 8.39 2.27
N ASN A 80 4.39 8.65 1.06
CA ASN A 80 5.70 8.19 0.57
C ASN A 80 5.90 6.67 0.70
N CYS A 81 4.88 5.88 0.45
CA CYS A 81 4.90 4.42 0.62
C CYS A 81 4.87 3.68 -0.73
N ASN A 82 5.48 2.51 -0.75
CA ASN A 82 5.24 1.50 -1.77
C ASN A 82 4.26 0.45 -1.23
N ILE A 83 3.15 0.22 -1.94
CA ILE A 83 2.13 -0.75 -1.59
C ILE A 83 1.98 -1.68 -2.78
N VAL A 84 2.59 -2.85 -2.69
CA VAL A 84 2.89 -3.65 -3.87
C VAL A 84 2.68 -5.15 -3.62
N LYS A 85 2.17 -5.86 -4.65
CA LYS A 85 2.08 -7.33 -4.65
C LYS A 85 1.28 -7.92 -3.48
N ASN A 86 0.34 -7.18 -2.91
CA ASN A 86 -0.55 -7.67 -1.88
C ASN A 86 -1.80 -8.32 -2.51
N THR A 87 -2.49 -9.19 -1.75
CA THR A 87 -3.68 -9.88 -2.22
C THR A 87 -4.76 -10.02 -1.15
N SER A 88 -6.02 -9.91 -1.54
CA SER A 88 -7.19 -10.09 -0.67
C SER A 88 -8.46 -10.38 -1.48
N ALA A 89 -9.60 -10.52 -0.81
CA ALA A 89 -10.87 -10.59 -1.52
C ALA A 89 -11.34 -9.21 -2.03
N PHE A 90 -10.98 -8.13 -1.32
CA PHE A 90 -11.34 -6.76 -1.70
C PHE A 90 -10.27 -5.77 -1.27
N GLY A 91 -9.80 -4.93 -2.20
CA GLY A 91 -8.79 -3.90 -1.94
C GLY A 91 -7.43 -4.51 -1.63
N ASP A 92 -6.86 -5.22 -2.57
CA ASP A 92 -5.61 -5.95 -2.42
C ASP A 92 -4.47 -5.09 -1.91
N GLY A 93 -4.30 -3.91 -2.47
CA GLY A 93 -3.36 -2.92 -1.95
C GLY A 93 -3.90 -2.24 -0.71
N ILE A 94 -4.99 -1.50 -0.86
CA ILE A 94 -5.63 -0.71 0.21
C ILE A 94 -7.14 -0.92 0.16
N TYR A 95 -7.73 -1.20 1.32
CA TYR A 95 -9.17 -1.12 1.54
C TYR A 95 -9.50 0.00 2.52
N GLY A 96 -10.50 0.85 2.21
CA GLY A 96 -10.98 1.92 3.07
C GLY A 96 -10.75 3.31 2.49
N ASN A 97 -10.75 4.33 3.35
CA ASN A 97 -10.75 5.73 2.92
C ASN A 97 -9.61 6.56 3.55
N PRO A 98 -8.35 6.15 3.43
CA PRO A 98 -7.24 6.97 3.89
C PRO A 98 -6.99 8.16 2.97
N THR A 99 -6.26 9.15 3.47
CA THR A 99 -5.57 10.13 2.63
C THR A 99 -4.26 9.51 2.16
N VAL A 100 -4.07 9.40 0.84
CA VAL A 100 -2.89 8.81 0.22
C VAL A 100 -2.14 9.88 -0.57
N THR A 101 -0.84 10.04 -0.31
CA THR A 101 -0.02 11.04 -0.98
C THR A 101 1.37 10.51 -1.30
N ASN A 102 1.89 10.80 -2.49
CA ASN A 102 3.24 10.43 -2.91
C ASN A 102 3.53 8.91 -2.81
N CYS A 103 2.56 8.06 -3.10
CA CYS A 103 2.70 6.61 -3.01
C CYS A 103 2.85 5.96 -4.38
N ILE A 104 3.48 4.78 -4.40
CA ILE A 104 3.45 3.87 -5.55
C ILE A 104 2.58 2.68 -5.15
N ILE A 105 1.48 2.45 -5.89
CA ILE A 105 0.53 1.37 -5.63
C ILE A 105 0.45 0.54 -6.90
N TRP A 106 1.08 -0.64 -6.87
CA TRP A 106 1.31 -1.40 -8.08
C TRP A 106 1.39 -2.91 -7.85
N GLY A 107 0.89 -3.65 -8.83
CA GLY A 107 1.03 -5.10 -8.88
C GLY A 107 0.27 -5.83 -7.77
N ASN A 108 -0.62 -5.16 -7.05
CA ASN A 108 -1.56 -5.81 -6.17
C ASN A 108 -2.58 -6.58 -7.06
N ASP A 109 -3.11 -7.68 -6.60
CA ASP A 109 -3.84 -8.66 -7.41
C ASP A 109 -4.89 -8.02 -8.34
N ASP A 110 -6.14 -7.96 -7.96
CA ASP A 110 -7.22 -7.41 -8.79
C ASP A 110 -7.44 -5.91 -8.55
N SER A 111 -7.22 -5.42 -7.33
CA SER A 111 -7.58 -4.06 -6.92
C SER A 111 -6.47 -3.33 -6.19
N GLN A 112 -6.01 -2.23 -6.76
CA GLN A 112 -5.00 -1.39 -6.12
C GLN A 112 -5.55 -0.67 -4.89
N ILE A 113 -6.73 -0.10 -5.02
CA ILE A 113 -7.42 0.65 -3.95
C ILE A 113 -8.91 0.38 -4.06
N TYR A 114 -9.52 -0.09 -2.98
CA TYR A 114 -10.97 -0.21 -2.85
C TYR A 114 -11.48 0.82 -1.83
N SER A 115 -12.04 1.90 -2.35
CA SER A 115 -12.63 2.96 -1.52
C SER A 115 -14.10 2.66 -1.22
N THR A 116 -14.48 2.82 0.03
CA THR A 116 -15.87 2.64 0.49
C THR A 116 -16.67 3.95 0.53
N SER A 117 -16.04 5.07 0.21
CA SER A 117 -16.65 6.41 0.22
C SER A 117 -15.99 7.34 -0.78
N SER A 118 -16.72 8.34 -1.23
CA SER A 118 -16.21 9.43 -2.07
C SER A 118 -15.25 10.38 -1.34
N THR A 119 -14.99 10.18 -0.06
CA THR A 119 -14.08 11.02 0.74
C THR A 119 -12.63 10.56 0.71
N SER A 120 -12.33 9.44 0.09
CA SER A 120 -10.95 8.99 -0.12
C SER A 120 -10.21 10.01 -1.00
N SER A 121 -9.05 10.45 -0.55
CA SER A 121 -8.20 11.39 -1.27
C SER A 121 -6.87 10.73 -1.64
N VAL A 122 -6.66 10.51 -2.94
CA VAL A 122 -5.39 10.01 -3.47
C VAL A 122 -4.81 11.10 -4.36
N THR A 123 -3.62 11.57 -4.02
CA THR A 123 -2.96 12.67 -4.75
C THR A 123 -1.47 12.41 -4.95
N TYR A 124 -0.92 12.93 -6.03
CA TYR A 124 0.51 12.83 -6.36
C TYR A 124 1.06 11.41 -6.29
N SER A 125 0.23 10.41 -6.56
CA SER A 125 0.56 8.99 -6.43
C SER A 125 0.58 8.31 -7.79
N ALA A 126 1.43 7.31 -7.93
CA ALA A 126 1.53 6.49 -9.11
C ALA A 126 0.77 5.18 -8.87
N VAL A 127 -0.35 4.99 -9.55
CA VAL A 127 -1.29 3.89 -9.31
C VAL A 127 -1.47 3.08 -10.60
N GLN A 128 -1.32 1.76 -10.50
CA GLN A 128 -1.61 0.87 -11.64
C GLN A 128 -3.09 0.94 -12.01
N GLY A 129 -3.37 1.12 -13.30
CA GLY A 129 -4.73 1.30 -13.79
C GLY A 129 -5.30 2.70 -13.56
N GLY A 130 -4.54 3.57 -12.87
CA GLY A 130 -4.91 4.95 -12.56
C GLY A 130 -5.83 5.09 -11.34
N TYR A 131 -5.90 6.30 -10.83
CA TYR A 131 -6.86 6.70 -9.80
C TYR A 131 -7.15 8.19 -9.92
N VAL A 132 -8.41 8.59 -9.74
CA VAL A 132 -8.83 9.99 -9.84
C VAL A 132 -8.23 10.80 -8.70
N GLY A 133 -7.56 11.91 -9.02
CA GLY A 133 -6.94 12.80 -8.05
C GLY A 133 -5.83 13.65 -8.65
N THR A 134 -5.53 14.76 -7.99
CA THR A 134 -4.53 15.73 -8.46
C THR A 134 -3.14 15.09 -8.50
N GLY A 135 -2.44 15.24 -9.62
CA GLY A 135 -1.05 14.82 -9.78
C GLY A 135 -0.82 13.30 -9.83
N ASN A 136 -1.87 12.50 -9.90
CA ASN A 136 -1.73 11.05 -10.01
C ASN A 136 -1.25 10.62 -11.40
N ILE A 137 -0.51 9.51 -11.42
CA ILE A 137 0.01 8.87 -12.63
C ILE A 137 -0.64 7.51 -12.79
N ASN A 138 -1.10 7.22 -14.00
CA ASN A 138 -1.58 5.89 -14.35
C ASN A 138 -0.40 5.00 -14.76
N LEU A 139 -0.06 4.03 -13.93
CA LEU A 139 0.99 3.06 -14.22
C LEU A 139 0.48 1.88 -15.03
N SER A 140 1.32 1.39 -15.93
CA SER A 140 1.13 0.11 -16.62
C SER A 140 1.21 -1.08 -15.64
N ALA A 141 0.59 -2.20 -15.99
CA ALA A 141 0.71 -3.46 -15.25
C ALA A 141 2.11 -4.07 -15.33
N LEU A 142 2.89 -3.73 -16.36
CA LEU A 142 4.26 -4.22 -16.54
C LEU A 142 5.24 -3.35 -15.75
N ASN A 143 6.35 -3.92 -15.31
CA ASN A 143 7.42 -3.17 -14.63
C ASN A 143 8.36 -2.47 -15.62
N THR A 144 8.49 -3.00 -16.82
CA THR A 144 9.35 -2.50 -17.91
C THR A 144 8.67 -2.70 -19.26
N GLY A 145 9.27 -2.19 -20.33
CA GLY A 145 8.75 -2.33 -21.70
C GLY A 145 8.08 -1.04 -22.18
N GLU A 146 7.07 -1.16 -23.03
CA GLU A 146 6.28 -0.02 -23.50
C GLU A 146 5.28 0.42 -22.43
N GLY A 147 5.08 1.73 -22.26
CA GLY A 147 4.14 2.32 -21.32
C GLY A 147 4.77 3.05 -20.15
N ILE A 148 3.97 3.37 -19.18
CA ILE A 148 4.36 4.14 -17.98
C ILE A 148 4.57 3.17 -16.83
N HIS A 149 5.82 2.94 -16.44
CA HIS A 149 6.21 1.88 -15.50
C HIS A 149 6.80 2.39 -14.20
N PRO A 150 6.62 1.63 -13.09
CA PRO A 150 7.30 1.93 -11.83
C PRO A 150 8.80 1.67 -11.90
N LYS A 151 9.26 0.76 -12.76
CA LYS A 151 10.67 0.32 -12.90
C LYS A 151 11.32 -0.01 -11.56
N PHE A 152 10.71 -0.88 -10.79
CA PHE A 152 11.35 -1.42 -9.60
C PHE A 152 12.58 -2.25 -9.97
N THR A 153 13.58 -2.24 -9.10
CA THR A 153 14.87 -2.91 -9.34
C THR A 153 14.72 -4.42 -9.46
N ASN A 154 13.99 -5.04 -8.55
CA ASN A 154 13.73 -6.49 -8.58
C ASN A 154 12.38 -6.80 -7.92
N PRO A 155 11.25 -6.55 -8.60
CA PRO A 155 9.95 -6.89 -8.05
C PRO A 155 9.77 -8.41 -7.98
N THR A 156 8.98 -8.89 -7.02
CA THR A 156 8.60 -10.31 -6.98
C THR A 156 7.73 -10.68 -8.18
N GLU A 157 7.83 -11.93 -8.64
CA GLU A 157 7.08 -12.42 -9.80
C GLU A 157 5.57 -12.47 -9.52
N GLY A 158 5.17 -12.98 -8.36
CA GLY A 158 3.78 -13.13 -7.96
C GLY A 158 3.34 -12.19 -6.85
N VAL A 159 2.18 -12.48 -6.29
CA VAL A 159 1.55 -11.72 -5.20
C VAL A 159 1.40 -12.58 -3.95
N GLY A 160 1.35 -11.94 -2.78
CA GLY A 160 1.14 -12.61 -1.51
C GLY A 160 2.38 -13.26 -0.90
N PRO A 161 2.22 -13.92 0.25
CA PRO A 161 3.32 -14.32 1.12
C PRO A 161 4.20 -15.46 0.59
N ASP A 162 3.79 -16.15 -0.44
CA ASP A 162 4.61 -17.18 -1.09
C ASP A 162 5.79 -16.60 -1.90
N TYR A 163 5.81 -15.28 -2.07
CA TYR A 163 6.83 -14.53 -2.80
C TYR A 163 7.54 -13.55 -1.88
N SER A 164 8.85 -13.65 -1.76
CA SER A 164 9.65 -12.80 -0.86
C SER A 164 10.88 -12.21 -1.54
N GLY A 165 11.55 -11.28 -0.89
CA GLY A 165 12.85 -10.76 -1.32
C GLY A 165 12.79 -9.72 -2.44
N GLY A 166 11.68 -9.06 -2.66
CA GLY A 166 11.55 -7.98 -3.65
C GLY A 166 12.41 -6.76 -3.29
N ASP A 167 13.05 -6.17 -4.29
CA ASP A 167 13.67 -4.85 -4.19
C ASP A 167 12.75 -3.82 -4.86
N TRP A 168 12.10 -3.02 -4.02
CA TRP A 168 11.12 -2.01 -4.41
C TRP A 168 11.71 -0.61 -4.57
N THR A 169 13.03 -0.50 -4.70
CA THR A 169 13.67 0.73 -5.14
C THR A 169 13.41 0.97 -6.61
N ILE A 170 13.22 2.24 -6.99
CA ILE A 170 12.96 2.61 -8.38
C ILE A 170 14.25 2.95 -9.12
N GLN A 171 14.35 2.49 -10.36
CA GLN A 171 15.48 2.75 -11.25
C GLN A 171 15.28 4.04 -12.03
N ASP A 172 16.37 4.52 -12.64
CA ASP A 172 16.34 5.63 -13.59
C ASP A 172 15.31 5.43 -14.71
N GLY A 173 14.57 6.48 -15.00
CA GLY A 173 13.50 6.44 -15.99
C GLY A 173 12.19 5.85 -15.46
N SER A 174 12.06 5.60 -14.14
CA SER A 174 10.77 5.34 -13.53
C SER A 174 9.83 6.52 -13.70
N ALA A 175 8.58 6.24 -14.04
CA ALA A 175 7.55 7.26 -14.15
C ALA A 175 7.25 7.98 -12.81
N ALA A 176 7.59 7.37 -11.69
CA ALA A 176 7.37 7.92 -10.36
C ALA A 176 8.45 8.93 -9.92
N ILE A 177 9.60 9.00 -10.62
CA ILE A 177 10.67 9.94 -10.28
C ILE A 177 10.20 11.38 -10.48
N ASN A 178 10.43 12.23 -9.49
CA ASN A 178 10.11 13.67 -9.49
C ASN A 178 8.62 14.00 -9.74
N LYS A 179 7.72 13.09 -9.42
CA LYS A 179 6.26 13.27 -9.59
C LYS A 179 5.51 13.45 -8.29
N GLY A 180 6.16 13.22 -7.16
CA GLY A 180 5.60 13.50 -5.85
C GLY A 180 5.37 15.00 -5.63
N LYS A 181 4.51 15.32 -4.67
CA LYS A 181 4.37 16.67 -4.15
C LYS A 181 5.66 17.03 -3.42
N THR A 182 6.33 18.08 -3.85
CA THR A 182 7.39 18.71 -3.06
C THR A 182 6.73 19.57 -1.99
N GLU A 183 7.18 19.45 -0.75
CA GLU A 183 6.82 20.44 0.27
C GLU A 183 7.46 21.77 -0.13
N GLY A 184 6.63 22.78 -0.30
CA GLY A 184 7.03 24.16 -0.55
C GLY A 184 7.26 24.88 0.76
#